data_9a482f9c8c76119c092137c6b0ef46d9
#
_entry.id   9a482f9c8c76119c092137c6b0ef46d9
#
_cell.length_a   1.000
_cell.length_b   1.000
_cell.length_c   1.000
_cell.angle_alpha   90.00
_cell.angle_beta   90.00
_cell.angle_gamma   90.00
#
_symmetry.space_group_name_H-M   'P 1'
#
loop_
_entity.id
_entity.type
_entity.pdbx_description
1 polymer ?
#
loop_
_entity_poly.entity_id
_entity_poly.type
_entity_poly.pdbx_seq_one_letter_code
_entity_poly.pdbx_strand_id
1 'polypeptide(L)'
;DSSTSRGLGDVYKRQGYIDTSIQLSDKYRPWYSSRFANIEEVADYWMKNYNTLKEKTELFTDAFYATTLPAEVVEAVAANLTILKSPTIFRQYDGRMWNWEGCGNEYGSCYGSCTHVWNYAQAIPHLFPKMERTLRETEFFVSQAKNGHQAFRSALPIRPIRHNFHAAADGQLGGIMKVYRDWHIYGNDEWLKLIYSYVQNSLDYCINTWDPKRKGVIEEPHHNTYDIEFWGPSGMINSYYTGALQAFVAMGEHL
;
A
#
# COMPACT_ATOMS: atom_id res chain seq x y z
N ASP A 1 -19.32 1.95 -23.16
CA ASP A 1 -19.83 2.04 -21.80
C ASP A 1 -19.22 3.23 -21.07
N SER A 2 -20.07 4.17 -20.64
CA SER A 2 -19.69 5.51 -20.16
C SER A 2 -18.83 5.54 -18.89
N SER A 3 -18.66 4.40 -18.20
CA SER A 3 -17.88 4.29 -16.98
C SER A 3 -16.37 4.26 -17.21
N THR A 4 -15.90 3.74 -18.34
CA THR A 4 -14.47 3.64 -18.68
C THR A 4 -13.92 4.97 -19.23
N SER A 5 -14.74 5.72 -19.93
CA SER A 5 -14.36 7.06 -20.43
C SER A 5 -14.35 8.09 -19.30
N ARG A 6 -15.18 7.91 -18.25
CA ARG A 6 -15.15 8.78 -17.06
C ARG A 6 -13.85 8.57 -16.25
N GLY A 7 -13.34 7.34 -16.13
CA GLY A 7 -12.08 7.07 -15.44
C GLY A 7 -10.89 7.81 -16.04
N LEU A 8 -10.75 7.79 -17.35
CA LEU A 8 -9.68 8.51 -18.06
C LEU A 8 -9.91 10.03 -18.07
N GLY A 9 -11.14 10.48 -18.29
CA GLY A 9 -11.50 11.91 -18.29
C GLY A 9 -11.39 12.53 -16.90
N ASP A 10 -11.77 11.82 -15.84
CA ASP A 10 -11.65 12.27 -14.45
C ASP A 10 -10.19 12.36 -13.98
N VAL A 11 -9.37 11.42 -14.39
CA VAL A 11 -7.93 11.46 -14.07
C VAL A 11 -7.26 12.62 -14.82
N TYR A 12 -7.67 12.93 -16.05
CA TYR A 12 -7.18 14.08 -16.81
C TYR A 12 -7.63 15.41 -16.20
N LYS A 13 -8.87 15.52 -15.77
CA LYS A 13 -9.39 16.68 -15.04
C LYS A 13 -8.74 16.82 -13.66
N ARG A 14 -8.38 15.71 -13.03
CA ARG A 14 -7.73 15.69 -11.71
C ARG A 14 -6.21 15.88 -11.75
N GLN A 15 -5.58 16.04 -12.89
CA GLN A 15 -4.17 16.48 -12.97
C GLN A 15 -3.94 17.84 -12.28
N GLY A 16 -5.01 18.61 -12.05
CA GLY A 16 -4.99 19.82 -11.23
C GLY A 16 -5.61 19.65 -9.85
N TYR A 17 -6.14 18.46 -9.52
CA TYR A 17 -6.77 18.20 -8.24
C TYR A 17 -5.73 17.64 -7.26
N ILE A 18 -5.02 18.55 -6.69
CA ILE A 18 -4.23 18.31 -5.50
C ILE A 18 -5.22 18.43 -4.36
N ASP A 19 -5.32 17.38 -3.53
CA ASP A 19 -5.92 17.52 -2.21
C ASP A 19 -5.28 18.75 -1.54
N THR A 20 -6.06 19.76 -1.26
CA THR A 20 -5.58 21.03 -0.68
C THR A 20 -5.01 20.85 0.73
N SER A 21 -5.22 19.70 1.37
CA SER A 21 -4.54 19.30 2.59
C SER A 21 -3.08 18.89 2.35
N ILE A 22 -2.72 18.52 1.11
CA ILE A 22 -1.36 18.28 0.66
C ILE A 22 -0.89 19.57 0.00
N GLN A 23 0.16 20.18 0.50
CA GLN A 23 0.69 21.47 0.11
C GLN A 23 0.50 21.79 -1.40
N LEU A 24 -0.27 22.82 -1.71
CA LEU A 24 -0.68 23.26 -3.05
C LEU A 24 0.47 23.46 -4.07
N SER A 25 1.72 23.49 -3.61
CA SER A 25 2.91 23.65 -4.47
C SER A 25 3.38 22.34 -5.12
N ASP A 26 2.89 21.19 -4.67
CA ASP A 26 3.38 19.90 -5.13
C ASP A 26 2.56 19.39 -6.30
N LYS A 27 3.01 19.67 -7.50
CA LYS A 27 2.45 19.09 -8.72
C LYS A 27 2.96 17.66 -8.86
N TYR A 28 2.04 16.73 -8.98
CA TYR A 28 2.34 15.34 -9.29
C TYR A 28 1.58 14.87 -10.51
N ARG A 29 2.11 13.90 -11.21
CA ARG A 29 1.54 13.36 -12.45
C ARG A 29 1.34 11.86 -12.30
N PRO A 30 0.26 11.30 -12.89
CA PRO A 30 0.04 9.87 -12.93
C PRO A 30 1.04 9.18 -13.87
N TRP A 31 1.29 7.90 -13.63
CA TRP A 31 2.25 7.10 -14.37
C TRP A 31 2.01 7.08 -15.88
N TYR A 32 0.78 6.99 -16.32
CA TYR A 32 0.50 6.98 -17.76
C TYR A 32 0.98 8.25 -18.46
N SER A 33 1.05 9.39 -17.78
CA SER A 33 1.59 10.63 -18.34
C SER A 33 3.12 10.62 -18.46
N SER A 34 3.81 9.60 -17.96
CA SER A 34 5.22 9.33 -18.28
C SER A 34 5.38 8.53 -19.58
N ARG A 35 4.29 7.96 -20.09
CA ARG A 35 4.31 7.08 -21.27
C ARG A 35 3.65 7.70 -22.49
N PHE A 36 2.70 8.61 -22.28
CA PHE A 36 1.89 9.22 -23.33
C PHE A 36 1.83 10.74 -23.11
N ALA A 37 2.08 11.49 -24.17
CA ALA A 37 2.05 12.95 -24.12
C ALA A 37 0.61 13.49 -24.20
N ASN A 38 -0.29 12.77 -24.86
CA ASN A 38 -1.67 13.18 -25.11
C ASN A 38 -2.59 11.96 -25.29
N ILE A 39 -3.88 12.21 -25.49
CA ILE A 39 -4.89 11.16 -25.64
C ILE A 39 -4.77 10.45 -26.99
N GLU A 40 -4.29 11.13 -28.01
CA GLU A 40 -4.09 10.56 -29.34
C GLU A 40 -3.05 9.43 -29.27
N GLU A 41 -1.93 9.64 -28.56
CA GLU A 41 -0.93 8.57 -28.35
C GLU A 41 -1.50 7.37 -27.57
N VAL A 42 -2.40 7.60 -26.63
CA VAL A 42 -3.10 6.51 -25.91
C VAL A 42 -3.99 5.73 -26.89
N ALA A 43 -4.75 6.43 -27.73
CA ALA A 43 -5.61 5.83 -28.71
C ALA A 43 -4.83 5.03 -29.76
N ASP A 44 -3.74 5.57 -30.27
CA ASP A 44 -2.83 4.91 -31.21
C ASP A 44 -2.20 3.65 -30.59
N TYR A 45 -1.73 3.75 -29.35
CA TYR A 45 -1.19 2.61 -28.62
C TYR A 45 -2.26 1.51 -28.46
N TRP A 46 -3.48 1.89 -28.07
CA TRP A 46 -4.58 0.95 -27.89
C TRP A 46 -4.96 0.26 -29.20
N MET A 47 -5.14 1.02 -30.27
CA MET A 47 -5.46 0.48 -31.59
C MET A 47 -4.38 -0.50 -32.09
N LYS A 48 -3.11 -0.09 -31.98
CA LYS A 48 -1.97 -0.93 -32.43
C LYS A 48 -1.84 -2.22 -31.64
N ASN A 49 -2.19 -2.22 -30.36
CA ASN A 49 -1.99 -3.35 -29.45
C ASN A 49 -3.30 -4.07 -29.08
N TYR A 50 -4.42 -3.72 -29.71
CA TYR A 50 -5.76 -4.17 -29.32
C TYR A 50 -5.84 -5.69 -29.13
N ASN A 51 -5.41 -6.46 -30.12
CA ASN A 51 -5.50 -7.92 -30.07
C ASN A 51 -4.69 -8.50 -28.90
N THR A 52 -3.47 -8.01 -28.69
CA THR A 52 -2.62 -8.46 -27.57
C THR A 52 -3.20 -8.07 -26.22
N LEU A 53 -3.78 -6.87 -26.11
CA LEU A 53 -4.41 -6.41 -24.86
C LEU A 53 -5.68 -7.21 -24.57
N LYS A 54 -6.47 -7.51 -25.61
CA LYS A 54 -7.66 -8.35 -25.52
C LYS A 54 -7.30 -9.76 -25.04
N GLU A 55 -6.37 -10.42 -25.74
CA GLU A 55 -5.88 -11.76 -25.39
C GLU A 55 -5.39 -11.84 -23.93
N LYS A 56 -4.57 -10.89 -23.48
CA LYS A 56 -4.11 -10.84 -22.09
C LYS A 56 -5.25 -10.65 -21.10
N THR A 57 -6.25 -9.87 -21.44
CA THR A 57 -7.43 -9.66 -20.60
C THR A 57 -8.26 -10.92 -20.49
N GLU A 58 -8.48 -11.61 -21.60
CA GLU A 58 -9.20 -12.88 -21.64
C GLU A 58 -8.45 -13.96 -20.84
N LEU A 59 -7.14 -14.10 -21.06
CA LEU A 59 -6.29 -15.02 -20.30
C LEU A 59 -6.33 -14.77 -18.78
N PHE A 60 -6.29 -13.50 -18.37
CA PHE A 60 -6.43 -13.16 -16.95
C PHE A 60 -7.80 -13.56 -16.41
N THR A 61 -8.86 -13.28 -17.15
CA THR A 61 -10.24 -13.61 -16.76
C THR A 61 -10.42 -15.11 -16.64
N ASP A 62 -9.97 -15.86 -17.64
CA ASP A 62 -10.05 -17.31 -17.64
C ASP A 62 -9.26 -17.93 -16.47
N ALA A 63 -8.03 -17.47 -16.26
CA ALA A 63 -7.19 -17.93 -15.15
C ALA A 63 -7.80 -17.61 -13.78
N PHE A 64 -8.41 -16.41 -13.62
CA PHE A 64 -9.03 -15.99 -12.38
C PHE A 64 -10.26 -16.86 -12.03
N TYR A 65 -11.08 -17.19 -13.02
CA TYR A 65 -12.27 -18.01 -12.80
C TYR A 65 -12.01 -19.53 -12.90
N ALA A 66 -10.84 -19.96 -13.36
CA ALA A 66 -10.44 -21.38 -13.40
C ALA A 66 -9.99 -21.82 -11.97
N THR A 67 -10.95 -21.94 -11.07
CA THR A 67 -10.72 -22.28 -9.66
C THR A 67 -11.72 -23.32 -9.17
N THR A 68 -11.33 -24.09 -8.14
CA THR A 68 -12.19 -25.04 -7.45
C THR A 68 -12.86 -24.43 -6.20
N LEU A 69 -12.64 -23.14 -5.93
CA LEU A 69 -13.31 -22.44 -4.82
C LEU A 69 -14.81 -22.31 -5.08
N PRO A 70 -15.64 -22.23 -4.03
CA PRO A 70 -17.06 -21.94 -4.18
C PRO A 70 -17.29 -20.63 -4.94
N ALA A 71 -18.32 -20.57 -5.78
CA ALA A 71 -18.62 -19.42 -6.62
C ALA A 71 -18.81 -18.14 -5.81
N GLU A 72 -19.41 -18.22 -4.64
CA GLU A 72 -19.64 -17.10 -3.73
C GLU A 72 -18.32 -16.46 -3.24
N VAL A 73 -17.29 -17.28 -3.01
CA VAL A 73 -15.95 -16.82 -2.63
C VAL A 73 -15.30 -16.09 -3.80
N VAL A 74 -15.38 -16.68 -4.98
CA VAL A 74 -14.80 -16.10 -6.21
C VAL A 74 -15.46 -14.76 -6.54
N GLU A 75 -16.80 -14.68 -6.43
CA GLU A 75 -17.55 -13.46 -6.65
C GLU A 75 -17.18 -12.36 -5.66
N ALA A 76 -17.06 -12.69 -4.37
CA ALA A 76 -16.65 -11.74 -3.34
C ALA A 76 -15.25 -11.18 -3.60
N VAL A 77 -14.30 -12.01 -4.02
CA VAL A 77 -12.95 -11.56 -4.38
C VAL A 77 -12.99 -10.71 -5.65
N ALA A 78 -13.73 -11.13 -6.68
CA ALA A 78 -13.85 -10.40 -7.94
C ALA A 78 -14.42 -8.99 -7.74
N ALA A 79 -15.44 -8.85 -6.88
CA ALA A 79 -16.05 -7.56 -6.55
C ALA A 79 -15.02 -6.59 -5.94
N ASN A 80 -14.10 -7.08 -5.11
CA ASN A 80 -13.06 -6.27 -4.48
C ASN A 80 -11.94 -5.85 -5.43
N LEU A 81 -11.74 -6.55 -6.57
CA LEU A 81 -10.71 -6.17 -7.54
C LEU A 81 -10.98 -4.84 -8.24
N THR A 82 -12.21 -4.38 -8.23
CA THR A 82 -12.60 -3.09 -8.84
C THR A 82 -11.89 -1.90 -8.21
N ILE A 83 -11.48 -1.98 -6.94
CA ILE A 83 -10.71 -0.93 -6.24
C ILE A 83 -9.40 -0.61 -6.97
N LEU A 84 -8.76 -1.60 -7.60
CA LEU A 84 -7.50 -1.44 -8.35
C LEU A 84 -7.63 -0.54 -9.59
N LYS A 85 -8.86 -0.32 -10.07
CA LYS A 85 -9.18 0.57 -11.19
C LYS A 85 -9.84 1.87 -10.75
N SER A 86 -10.02 2.06 -9.45
CA SER A 86 -10.65 3.26 -8.90
C SER A 86 -9.62 4.38 -8.72
N PRO A 87 -10.05 5.65 -8.63
CA PRO A 87 -9.18 6.78 -8.28
C PRO A 87 -8.56 6.68 -6.90
N THR A 88 -8.97 5.73 -6.05
CA THR A 88 -8.35 5.44 -4.75
C THR A 88 -6.92 4.95 -4.90
N ILE A 89 -6.61 4.22 -5.97
CA ILE A 89 -5.28 3.76 -6.31
C ILE A 89 -4.62 4.76 -7.27
N PHE A 90 -3.45 5.25 -6.89
CA PHE A 90 -2.66 6.14 -7.71
C PHE A 90 -1.28 5.54 -7.96
N ARG A 91 -0.89 5.48 -9.22
CA ARG A 91 0.48 5.18 -9.60
C ARG A 91 1.16 6.47 -10.01
N GLN A 92 2.17 6.88 -9.25
CA GLN A 92 2.91 8.11 -9.48
C GLN A 92 3.72 8.02 -10.79
N TYR A 93 4.12 9.16 -11.33
CA TYR A 93 4.88 9.29 -12.59
C TYR A 93 6.11 8.37 -12.68
N ASP A 94 6.83 8.18 -11.58
CA ASP A 94 7.99 7.29 -11.47
C ASP A 94 7.65 5.80 -11.31
N GLY A 95 6.35 5.47 -11.27
CA GLY A 95 5.85 4.10 -11.18
C GLY A 95 5.55 3.61 -9.78
N ARG A 96 5.89 4.37 -8.73
CA ARG A 96 5.57 3.99 -7.35
C ARG A 96 4.07 4.14 -7.07
N MET A 97 3.53 3.18 -6.31
CA MET A 97 2.13 3.21 -5.86
C MET A 97 1.94 4.18 -4.71
N TRP A 98 0.76 4.78 -4.69
CA TRP A 98 0.28 5.62 -3.61
C TRP A 98 -1.25 5.58 -3.56
N ASN A 99 -1.85 5.71 -2.38
CA ASN A 99 -3.28 5.43 -2.25
C ASN A 99 -3.99 6.44 -1.33
N TRP A 100 -5.27 6.66 -1.60
CA TRP A 100 -6.24 7.18 -0.65
C TRP A 100 -6.97 6.02 0.03
N GLU A 101 -7.68 6.29 1.11
CA GLU A 101 -8.60 5.32 1.74
C GLU A 101 -9.93 5.23 0.98
N GLY A 102 -10.27 6.28 0.24
CA GLY A 102 -11.42 6.37 -0.61
C GLY A 102 -11.37 7.61 -1.49
N CYS A 103 -12.40 7.84 -2.30
CA CYS A 103 -12.51 9.06 -3.09
C CYS A 103 -13.96 9.50 -3.24
N GLY A 104 -14.19 10.80 -3.12
CA GLY A 104 -15.40 11.48 -3.55
C GLY A 104 -15.30 11.89 -5.02
N ASN A 105 -16.30 12.63 -5.49
CA ASN A 105 -16.33 13.12 -6.88
C ASN A 105 -15.20 14.11 -7.18
N GLU A 106 -14.73 14.83 -6.19
CA GLU A 106 -13.81 15.96 -6.35
C GLU A 106 -12.58 15.88 -5.45
N TYR A 107 -12.51 14.94 -4.53
CA TYR A 107 -11.41 14.80 -3.55
C TYR A 107 -11.14 13.35 -3.18
N GLY A 108 -9.91 13.09 -2.74
CA GLY A 108 -9.55 11.83 -2.09
C GLY A 108 -9.72 11.91 -0.58
N SER A 109 -10.23 10.84 0.03
CA SER A 109 -10.37 10.70 1.47
C SER A 109 -9.11 10.10 2.07
N CYS A 110 -8.60 10.68 3.15
CA CYS A 110 -7.48 10.15 3.94
C CYS A 110 -6.31 9.72 3.05
N TYR A 111 -5.52 10.68 2.64
CA TYR A 111 -4.37 10.48 1.74
C TYR A 111 -3.23 9.68 2.39
N GLY A 112 -2.33 9.17 1.56
CA GLY A 112 -0.99 8.77 1.98
C GLY A 112 -0.77 7.31 2.29
N SER A 113 -1.52 6.38 1.69
CA SER A 113 -1.30 4.93 1.89
C SER A 113 -1.26 4.58 3.38
N CYS A 114 -2.31 4.96 4.12
CA CYS A 114 -2.43 4.78 5.56
C CYS A 114 -2.00 3.37 5.99
N THR A 115 -1.03 3.28 6.89
CA THR A 115 -0.34 2.01 7.21
C THR A 115 -1.27 0.93 7.75
N HIS A 116 -2.24 1.29 8.61
CA HIS A 116 -3.17 0.32 9.17
C HIS A 116 -4.29 -0.06 8.18
N VAL A 117 -4.80 0.88 7.39
CA VAL A 117 -5.84 0.60 6.39
C VAL A 117 -5.33 -0.37 5.34
N TRP A 118 -4.08 -0.21 4.90
CA TRP A 118 -3.48 -1.09 3.89
C TRP A 118 -3.04 -2.46 4.43
N ASN A 119 -3.22 -2.75 5.71
CA ASN A 119 -3.18 -4.11 6.22
C ASN A 119 -4.31 -4.99 5.65
N TYR A 120 -5.43 -4.38 5.30
CA TYR A 120 -6.62 -5.09 4.78
C TYR A 120 -6.62 -5.25 3.25
N ALA A 121 -5.79 -4.51 2.52
CA ALA A 121 -5.71 -4.54 1.07
C ALA A 121 -4.88 -5.74 0.59
N GLN A 122 -5.49 -6.91 0.48
CA GLN A 122 -4.79 -8.16 0.16
C GLN A 122 -4.73 -8.50 -1.34
N ALA A 123 -5.47 -7.78 -2.20
CA ALA A 123 -5.49 -8.09 -3.65
C ALA A 123 -4.17 -7.72 -4.35
N ILE A 124 -3.60 -6.55 -4.05
CA ILE A 124 -2.40 -6.02 -4.73
C ILE A 124 -1.20 -6.96 -4.58
N PRO A 125 -0.81 -7.43 -3.38
CA PRO A 125 0.39 -8.25 -3.23
C PRO A 125 0.32 -9.56 -4.01
N HIS A 126 -0.85 -10.15 -4.15
CA HIS A 126 -1.03 -11.41 -4.86
C HIS A 126 -1.11 -11.24 -6.37
N LEU A 127 -1.74 -10.19 -6.87
CA LEU A 127 -1.93 -9.94 -8.30
C LEU A 127 -0.80 -9.11 -8.91
N PHE A 128 -0.25 -8.16 -8.16
CA PHE A 128 0.74 -7.20 -8.63
C PHE A 128 1.89 -7.03 -7.63
N PRO A 129 2.65 -8.10 -7.30
CA PRO A 129 3.66 -8.08 -6.23
C PRO A 129 4.75 -7.01 -6.43
N LYS A 130 5.12 -6.72 -7.68
CA LYS A 130 6.07 -5.63 -7.98
C LYS A 130 5.53 -4.24 -7.60
N MET A 131 4.23 -4.05 -7.71
CA MET A 131 3.59 -2.78 -7.33
C MET A 131 3.46 -2.67 -5.82
N GLU A 132 3.05 -3.74 -5.14
CA GLU A 132 3.01 -3.79 -3.67
C GLU A 132 4.37 -3.47 -3.05
N ARG A 133 5.46 -4.00 -3.61
CA ARG A 133 6.81 -3.69 -3.14
C ARG A 133 7.12 -2.19 -3.14
N THR A 134 6.62 -1.43 -4.09
CA THR A 134 6.84 0.03 -4.10
C THR A 134 6.18 0.73 -2.92
N LEU A 135 5.08 0.18 -2.37
CA LEU A 135 4.48 0.65 -1.12
C LEU A 135 5.39 0.34 0.07
N ARG A 136 5.94 -0.88 0.15
CA ARG A 136 6.91 -1.25 1.22
C ARG A 136 8.16 -0.40 1.16
N GLU A 137 8.71 -0.19 -0.03
CA GLU A 137 9.89 0.65 -0.24
C GLU A 137 9.62 2.11 0.17
N THR A 138 8.46 2.64 -0.15
CA THR A 138 8.05 3.98 0.31
C THR A 138 7.92 4.03 1.82
N GLU A 139 7.29 3.04 2.43
CA GLU A 139 7.07 2.97 3.87
C GLU A 139 8.40 2.91 4.65
N PHE A 140 9.31 2.03 4.26
CA PHE A 140 10.53 1.77 5.01
C PHE A 140 11.71 2.65 4.59
N PHE A 141 11.92 2.91 3.29
CA PHE A 141 13.09 3.67 2.83
C PHE A 141 12.86 5.19 2.78
N VAL A 142 11.61 5.64 2.66
CA VAL A 142 11.30 7.07 2.48
C VAL A 142 10.59 7.66 3.68
N SER A 143 9.62 6.93 4.24
CA SER A 143 8.71 7.44 5.27
C SER A 143 9.07 7.01 6.70
N GLN A 144 10.11 6.20 6.89
CA GLN A 144 10.60 5.82 8.21
C GLN A 144 11.56 6.88 8.77
N ALA A 145 11.41 7.22 10.05
CA ALA A 145 12.37 8.04 10.79
C ALA A 145 13.62 7.23 11.20
N LYS A 146 14.70 7.91 11.49
CA LYS A 146 15.97 7.28 11.92
C LYS A 146 15.84 6.39 13.17
N ASN A 147 14.90 6.69 14.05
CA ASN A 147 14.61 5.91 15.25
C ASN A 147 13.63 4.75 15.01
N GLY A 148 13.26 4.48 13.76
CA GLY A 148 12.33 3.42 13.41
C GLY A 148 10.84 3.78 13.43
N HIS A 149 10.48 5.03 13.85
CA HIS A 149 9.09 5.48 13.80
C HIS A 149 8.57 5.45 12.37
N GLN A 150 7.49 4.71 12.12
CA GLN A 150 6.82 4.70 10.83
C GLN A 150 5.84 5.87 10.72
N ALA A 151 5.91 6.57 9.61
CA ALA A 151 4.91 7.57 9.30
C ALA A 151 3.53 6.94 9.21
N PHE A 152 2.53 7.58 9.78
CA PHE A 152 1.14 7.14 9.67
C PHE A 152 0.70 7.09 8.20
N ARG A 153 1.14 8.10 7.42
CA ARG A 153 0.85 8.28 5.99
C ARG A 153 2.08 8.79 5.25
N SER A 154 2.23 8.41 4.00
CA SER A 154 3.28 8.90 3.11
C SER A 154 2.89 10.20 2.41
N ALA A 155 3.88 11.01 2.07
CA ALA A 155 3.67 12.26 1.32
C ALA A 155 3.34 11.99 -0.17
N LEU A 156 2.67 12.97 -0.81
CA LEU A 156 2.50 13.02 -2.26
C LEU A 156 3.00 14.40 -2.77
N PRO A 157 3.93 14.47 -3.71
CA PRO A 157 4.76 13.38 -4.24
C PRO A 157 5.49 12.62 -3.14
N ILE A 158 5.87 11.35 -3.40
CA ILE A 158 6.56 10.52 -2.42
C ILE A 158 7.92 11.15 -2.08
N ARG A 159 8.10 11.54 -0.82
CA ARG A 159 9.30 12.16 -0.24
C ARG A 159 9.34 11.93 1.27
N PRO A 160 10.47 12.16 1.94
CA PRO A 160 10.54 12.17 3.40
C PRO A 160 9.52 13.14 4.02
N ILE A 161 8.95 12.77 5.14
CA ILE A 161 7.95 13.57 5.86
C ILE A 161 8.47 14.02 7.22
N ARG A 162 7.74 14.95 7.85
CA ARG A 162 7.97 15.30 9.23
C ARG A 162 7.26 14.30 10.16
N HIS A 163 7.99 13.79 11.15
CA HIS A 163 7.45 12.85 12.13
C HIS A 163 6.88 13.60 13.35
N ASN A 164 5.80 14.34 13.13
CA ASN A 164 5.09 15.12 14.12
C ASN A 164 3.70 14.56 14.45
N PHE A 165 3.45 13.33 14.06
CA PHE A 165 2.21 12.59 14.31
C PHE A 165 2.56 11.20 14.87
N HIS A 166 1.68 10.61 15.65
CA HIS A 166 1.90 9.27 16.19
C HIS A 166 1.96 8.20 15.09
N ALA A 167 2.58 7.07 15.40
CA ALA A 167 2.44 5.88 14.57
C ALA A 167 1.13 5.14 14.92
N ALA A 168 0.54 4.46 13.94
CA ALA A 168 -0.49 3.47 14.21
C ALA A 168 0.18 2.14 14.59
N ALA A 169 -0.10 1.60 15.76
CA ALA A 169 0.59 0.41 16.25
C ALA A 169 0.32 -0.82 15.35
N ASP A 170 -0.93 -1.05 14.98
CA ASP A 170 -1.31 -2.09 14.02
C ASP A 170 -0.77 -1.83 12.61
N GLY A 171 -0.63 -0.57 12.22
CA GLY A 171 -0.03 -0.17 10.95
C GLY A 171 1.46 -0.47 10.90
N GLN A 172 2.22 -0.08 11.93
CA GLN A 172 3.66 -0.28 12.00
C GLN A 172 4.03 -1.76 12.15
N LEU A 173 3.37 -2.48 13.06
CA LEU A 173 3.55 -3.92 13.24
C LEU A 173 3.11 -4.71 11.99
N GLY A 174 1.97 -4.34 11.43
CA GLY A 174 1.48 -4.92 10.18
C GLY A 174 2.41 -4.64 8.99
N GLY A 175 3.12 -3.52 8.98
CA GLY A 175 4.17 -3.22 8.00
C GLY A 175 5.27 -4.28 8.01
N ILE A 176 5.74 -4.70 9.19
CA ILE A 176 6.74 -5.77 9.35
C ILE A 176 6.21 -7.10 8.78
N MET A 177 4.97 -7.46 9.13
CA MET A 177 4.32 -8.68 8.62
C MET A 177 4.13 -8.62 7.09
N LYS A 178 3.83 -7.43 6.54
CA LYS A 178 3.72 -7.22 5.09
C LYS A 178 5.06 -7.39 4.37
N VAL A 179 6.18 -6.98 4.97
CA VAL A 179 7.52 -7.26 4.39
C VAL A 179 7.74 -8.77 4.26
N TYR A 180 7.45 -9.53 5.32
CA TYR A 180 7.55 -10.99 5.30
C TYR A 180 6.66 -11.61 4.23
N ARG A 181 5.38 -11.22 4.15
CA ARG A 181 4.43 -11.66 3.11
C ARG A 181 4.94 -11.35 1.70
N ASP A 182 5.38 -10.12 1.47
CA ASP A 182 5.79 -9.62 0.15
C ASP A 182 7.06 -10.32 -0.32
N TRP A 183 7.99 -10.60 0.61
CA TRP A 183 9.17 -11.43 0.34
C TRP A 183 8.77 -12.86 -0.05
N HIS A 184 7.88 -13.51 0.70
CA HIS A 184 7.41 -14.86 0.38
C HIS A 184 6.70 -14.95 -0.98
N ILE A 185 5.90 -13.96 -1.32
CA ILE A 185 5.18 -13.94 -2.62
C ILE A 185 6.14 -13.70 -3.78
N TYR A 186 7.13 -12.82 -3.60
CA TYR A 186 8.01 -12.40 -4.70
C TYR A 186 9.32 -13.20 -4.77
N GLY A 187 9.79 -13.76 -3.68
CA GLY A 187 10.97 -14.62 -3.60
C GLY A 187 12.29 -13.90 -3.92
N ASN A 188 12.51 -12.69 -3.40
CA ASN A 188 13.71 -11.90 -3.69
C ASN A 188 14.52 -11.61 -2.42
N ASP A 189 15.55 -12.43 -2.17
CA ASP A 189 16.41 -12.32 -0.99
C ASP A 189 17.30 -11.07 -1.00
N GLU A 190 17.69 -10.57 -2.16
CA GLU A 190 18.47 -9.32 -2.23
C GLU A 190 17.61 -8.12 -1.78
N TRP A 191 16.34 -8.11 -2.12
CA TRP A 191 15.43 -7.12 -1.59
C TRP A 191 15.22 -7.27 -0.08
N LEU A 192 15.10 -8.51 0.41
CA LEU A 192 14.99 -8.77 1.84
C LEU A 192 16.21 -8.25 2.60
N LYS A 193 17.42 -8.52 2.12
CA LYS A 193 18.67 -8.00 2.72
C LYS A 193 18.69 -6.47 2.79
N LEU A 194 18.20 -5.80 1.77
CA LEU A 194 18.15 -4.33 1.74
C LEU A 194 17.17 -3.75 2.75
N ILE A 195 15.99 -4.37 2.94
CA ILE A 195 14.95 -3.84 3.81
C ILE A 195 15.06 -4.28 5.26
N TYR A 196 15.76 -5.39 5.55
CA TYR A 196 15.77 -6.03 6.86
C TYR A 196 16.21 -5.11 8.00
N SER A 197 17.25 -4.29 7.80
CA SER A 197 17.71 -3.34 8.82
C SER A 197 16.66 -2.26 9.14
N TYR A 198 15.86 -1.85 8.18
CA TYR A 198 14.74 -0.93 8.40
C TYR A 198 13.60 -1.61 9.16
N VAL A 199 13.36 -2.89 8.87
CA VAL A 199 12.38 -3.70 9.62
C VAL A 199 12.80 -3.84 11.08
N GLN A 200 14.09 -4.08 11.33
CA GLN A 200 14.67 -4.11 12.68
C GLN A 200 14.44 -2.79 13.41
N ASN A 201 14.79 -1.66 12.79
CA ASN A 201 14.56 -0.34 13.37
C ASN A 201 13.09 -0.11 13.72
N SER A 202 12.17 -0.54 12.84
CA SER A 202 10.73 -0.45 13.10
C SER A 202 10.30 -1.28 14.30
N LEU A 203 10.79 -2.51 14.39
CA LEU A 203 10.49 -3.39 15.52
C LEU A 203 11.07 -2.87 16.83
N ASP A 204 12.31 -2.39 16.81
CA ASP A 204 12.96 -1.78 17.98
C ASP A 204 12.18 -0.57 18.48
N TYR A 205 11.66 0.25 17.56
CA TYR A 205 10.76 1.35 17.93
C TYR A 205 9.51 0.84 18.64
N CYS A 206 8.85 -0.18 18.10
CA CYS A 206 7.64 -0.77 18.70
C CYS A 206 7.92 -1.31 20.11
N ILE A 207 9.02 -2.05 20.28
CA ILE A 207 9.41 -2.61 21.58
C ILE A 207 9.70 -1.48 22.58
N ASN A 208 10.52 -0.51 22.20
CA ASN A 208 10.94 0.56 23.10
C ASN A 208 9.79 1.51 23.47
N THR A 209 8.80 1.68 22.60
CA THR A 209 7.67 2.60 22.79
C THR A 209 6.50 1.94 23.49
N TRP A 210 6.15 0.71 23.10
CA TRP A 210 4.90 0.09 23.54
C TRP A 210 5.08 -1.17 24.42
N ASP A 211 6.30 -1.75 24.46
CA ASP A 211 6.70 -2.82 25.38
C ASP A 211 8.08 -2.52 26.03
N PRO A 212 8.29 -1.35 26.67
CA PRO A 212 9.59 -0.96 27.19
C PRO A 212 10.10 -1.90 28.29
N LYS A 213 9.22 -2.66 28.93
CA LYS A 213 9.54 -3.66 29.93
C LYS A 213 9.86 -5.03 29.35
N ARG A 214 9.77 -5.17 28.02
CA ARG A 214 10.06 -6.42 27.27
C ARG A 214 9.29 -7.64 27.80
N LYS A 215 8.01 -7.43 28.07
CA LYS A 215 7.11 -8.49 28.54
C LYS A 215 6.58 -9.38 27.41
N GLY A 216 6.77 -9.00 26.17
CA GLY A 216 6.13 -9.62 25.00
C GLY A 216 4.65 -9.22 24.86
N VAL A 217 4.24 -8.15 25.54
CA VAL A 217 2.87 -7.64 25.55
C VAL A 217 2.89 -6.12 25.46
N ILE A 218 2.18 -5.56 24.48
CA ILE A 218 1.95 -4.13 24.37
C ILE A 218 0.88 -3.72 25.38
N GLU A 219 1.26 -2.87 26.33
CA GLU A 219 0.41 -2.33 27.39
C GLU A 219 0.37 -0.81 27.39
N GLU A 220 1.39 -0.15 26.84
CA GLU A 220 1.50 1.30 26.83
C GLU A 220 0.47 1.93 25.84
N PRO A 221 0.08 3.20 26.02
CA PRO A 221 -0.89 3.86 25.15
C PRO A 221 -0.45 3.81 23.67
N HIS A 222 -1.37 3.42 22.81
CA HIS A 222 -1.08 3.28 21.38
C HIS A 222 -2.31 3.57 20.52
N HIS A 223 -2.10 4.30 19.43
CA HIS A 223 -3.09 4.56 18.42
C HIS A 223 -3.24 3.36 17.46
N ASN A 224 -4.43 3.18 16.90
CA ASN A 224 -4.75 2.02 16.05
C ASN A 224 -5.90 2.35 15.08
N THR A 225 -6.34 1.34 14.30
CA THR A 225 -7.38 1.46 13.27
C THR A 225 -8.75 1.94 13.76
N TYR A 226 -9.00 1.99 15.06
CA TYR A 226 -10.25 2.56 15.61
C TYR A 226 -10.19 4.07 15.81
N ASP A 227 -9.09 4.72 15.41
CA ASP A 227 -8.84 6.16 15.55
C ASP A 227 -8.90 6.69 17.00
N ILE A 228 -8.61 5.81 17.96
CA ILE A 228 -8.51 6.12 19.37
C ILE A 228 -7.24 5.49 19.98
N GLU A 229 -6.80 6.02 21.11
CA GLU A 229 -5.74 5.38 21.89
C GLU A 229 -6.32 4.25 22.74
N PHE A 230 -5.70 3.08 22.66
CA PHE A 230 -5.92 2.00 23.60
C PHE A 230 -4.92 2.09 24.76
N TRP A 231 -5.41 1.75 25.93
CA TRP A 231 -4.64 1.68 27.18
C TRP A 231 -4.69 0.26 27.72
N GLY A 232 -3.53 -0.30 28.02
CA GLY A 232 -3.44 -1.68 28.47
C GLY A 232 -3.47 -2.71 27.34
N PRO A 233 -3.37 -3.99 27.67
CA PRO A 233 -3.24 -5.06 26.70
C PRO A 233 -4.52 -5.24 25.86
N SER A 234 -4.35 -5.34 24.57
CA SER A 234 -5.41 -5.60 23.59
C SER A 234 -5.10 -6.85 22.79
N GLY A 235 -6.07 -7.75 22.64
CA GLY A 235 -5.91 -8.97 21.85
C GLY A 235 -5.56 -8.69 20.40
N MET A 236 -6.17 -7.66 19.79
CA MET A 236 -5.87 -7.26 18.42
C MET A 236 -4.41 -6.84 18.26
N ILE A 237 -3.95 -5.86 19.04
CA ILE A 237 -2.59 -5.31 18.91
C ILE A 237 -1.54 -6.36 19.27
N ASN A 238 -1.78 -7.17 20.30
CA ASN A 238 -0.83 -8.21 20.68
C ASN A 238 -0.76 -9.36 19.67
N SER A 239 -1.81 -9.61 18.89
CA SER A 239 -1.75 -10.50 17.72
C SER A 239 -0.82 -9.94 16.63
N TYR A 240 -0.92 -8.63 16.33
CA TYR A 240 0.03 -7.97 15.42
C TYR A 240 1.46 -7.99 15.97
N TYR A 241 1.64 -7.75 17.26
CA TYR A 241 2.96 -7.76 17.89
C TYR A 241 3.63 -9.13 17.80
N THR A 242 2.90 -10.18 18.18
CA THR A 242 3.39 -11.56 18.05
C THR A 242 3.70 -11.93 16.60
N GLY A 243 2.81 -11.57 15.67
CA GLY A 243 3.02 -11.79 14.24
C GLY A 243 4.24 -11.06 13.70
N ALA A 244 4.46 -9.80 14.10
CA ALA A 244 5.63 -9.03 13.70
C ALA A 244 6.95 -9.61 14.25
N LEU A 245 6.97 -10.06 15.51
CA LEU A 245 8.12 -10.73 16.12
C LEU A 245 8.45 -12.03 15.38
N GLN A 246 7.46 -12.87 15.09
CA GLN A 246 7.63 -14.11 14.33
C GLN A 246 8.12 -13.85 12.91
N ALA A 247 7.53 -12.88 12.21
CA ALA A 247 7.94 -12.50 10.86
C ALA A 247 9.39 -12.02 10.84
N PHE A 248 9.79 -11.20 11.81
CA PHE A 248 11.15 -10.70 11.93
C PHE A 248 12.16 -11.82 12.16
N VAL A 249 11.87 -12.75 13.10
CA VAL A 249 12.73 -13.92 13.37
C VAL A 249 12.87 -14.78 12.13
N ALA A 250 11.76 -15.13 11.48
CA ALA A 250 11.79 -15.98 10.28
C ALA A 250 12.59 -15.36 9.12
N MET A 251 12.50 -14.03 8.93
CA MET A 251 13.34 -13.32 7.95
C MET A 251 14.82 -13.34 8.33
N GLY A 252 15.13 -13.16 9.62
CA GLY A 252 16.52 -13.18 10.11
C GLY A 252 17.18 -14.55 10.09
N GLU A 253 16.42 -15.62 10.36
CA GLU A 253 16.92 -16.99 10.25
C GLU A 253 17.22 -17.42 8.81
N HIS A 254 16.54 -16.79 7.84
CA HIS A 254 16.76 -17.05 6.42
C HIS A 254 18.00 -16.31 5.89
N LEU A 255 18.32 -15.13 6.40
CA LEU A 255 19.43 -14.28 5.92
C LEU A 255 20.78 -14.70 6.48
#